data_f5c2e57214577d0bf92d9438c14aca16
#
_entry.id   f5c2e57214577d0bf92d9438c14aca16
#
_cell.length_a   1.000
_cell.length_b   1.000
_cell.length_c   1.000
_cell.angle_alpha   90.00
_cell.angle_beta   90.00
_cell.angle_gamma   90.00
#
_symmetry.space_group_name_H-M   'P 1'
#
loop_
_entity.id
_entity.type
_entity.pdbx_description
1 polymer ?
#
loop_
_entity_poly.entity_id
_entity_poly.type
_entity_poly.pdbx_seq_one_letter_code
_entity_poly.pdbx_strand_id
1 'polypeptide(L)'
;MSRKYRASSEQPSAAFAPSKGSASALLPETRNHSVPPGNLKSRPPRVIINADDFGMSVEVNEAVIRAYKEGVLTSTSLMVTGAAFEHAVELAKENPGLAVGIHLVTVVGKSVLSHAEIPALVDREGNFSNNPTAAGLKYYFTPRARRALRKELAAQFQKFRSTGLPLSHIDGHLHLHVHPVIFKAALDLGAKYGARRMRVPAEERQLAIAFDRANLLQKSIHTLLFGGLARYMKQKLSARGFSFPERVYGNLQSGRMSERYFLYVLDNLTAETSEVYFHPAVYADDRLLDNGERQCSIEFEALTSKRVKDRVQDLGVKLTNYFEI
;
A
#
# COMPACT_ATOMS: atom_id res chain seq x y z
N MET A 1 -12.28 6.93 43.12
CA MET A 1 -13.28 6.22 42.27
C MET A 1 -12.91 6.42 40.81
N SER A 2 -12.17 5.47 40.28
CA SER A 2 -11.59 5.50 38.93
C SER A 2 -12.50 4.69 38.02
N ARG A 3 -13.17 5.31 37.03
CA ARG A 3 -13.89 4.62 35.97
C ARG A 3 -13.05 4.63 34.70
N LYS A 4 -12.57 3.45 34.37
CA LYS A 4 -11.85 3.10 33.14
C LYS A 4 -12.68 3.46 31.92
N TYR A 5 -12.16 4.30 31.05
CA TYR A 5 -12.60 4.41 29.68
C TYR A 5 -12.04 3.21 28.91
N ARG A 6 -12.88 2.25 28.61
CA ARG A 6 -12.63 1.23 27.61
C ARG A 6 -13.09 1.81 26.29
N ALA A 7 -12.17 2.23 25.45
CA ALA A 7 -12.45 2.56 24.06
C ALA A 7 -12.86 1.27 23.35
N SER A 8 -14.07 1.23 22.83
CA SER A 8 -14.57 0.17 21.97
C SER A 8 -13.84 0.23 20.64
N SER A 9 -12.85 -0.62 20.46
CA SER A 9 -12.15 -0.87 19.21
C SER A 9 -12.95 -1.86 18.35
N GLU A 10 -14.09 -1.46 17.85
CA GLU A 10 -14.77 -2.15 16.76
C GLU A 10 -14.59 -1.34 15.48
N GLN A 11 -13.43 -1.44 14.87
CA GLN A 11 -13.29 -1.21 13.43
C GLN A 11 -13.12 -2.56 12.75
N PRO A 12 -14.06 -2.98 11.89
CA PRO A 12 -13.88 -4.20 11.12
C PRO A 12 -12.73 -3.98 10.14
N SER A 13 -11.66 -4.74 10.31
CA SER A 13 -10.66 -4.95 9.29
C SER A 13 -11.39 -5.40 8.01
N ALA A 14 -11.51 -4.52 7.02
CA ALA A 14 -12.07 -4.85 5.72
C ALA A 14 -11.05 -5.60 4.85
N ALA A 15 -10.36 -6.56 5.46
CA ALA A 15 -9.73 -7.64 4.72
C ALA A 15 -10.84 -8.57 4.24
N PHE A 16 -10.89 -8.86 2.97
CA PHE A 16 -11.79 -9.84 2.34
C PHE A 16 -11.91 -11.08 3.21
N ALA A 17 -13.12 -11.37 3.71
CA ALA A 17 -13.39 -12.54 4.54
C ALA A 17 -13.00 -13.81 3.78
N PRO A 18 -12.14 -14.69 4.34
CA PRO A 18 -11.85 -15.97 3.74
C PRO A 18 -13.05 -16.91 3.97
N SER A 19 -13.51 -17.55 2.92
CA SER A 19 -14.44 -18.69 2.99
C SER A 19 -13.84 -19.79 3.87
N LYS A 20 -14.63 -20.29 4.82
CA LYS A 20 -14.30 -21.44 5.67
C LYS A 20 -14.00 -22.66 4.78
N GLY A 21 -12.76 -23.09 4.78
CA GLY A 21 -12.33 -24.32 4.10
C GLY A 21 -11.17 -24.94 4.85
N SER A 22 -11.41 -26.12 5.37
CA SER A 22 -10.72 -26.98 6.28
C SER A 22 -9.34 -27.44 5.85
N ALA A 23 -8.58 -27.89 6.89
CA ALA A 23 -7.58 -28.94 6.92
C ALA A 23 -6.18 -28.67 6.40
N SER A 24 -5.26 -28.78 7.36
CA SER A 24 -3.86 -29.11 7.23
C SER A 24 -3.60 -30.13 6.13
N ALA A 25 -3.12 -29.67 4.99
CA ALA A 25 -2.53 -30.53 3.97
C ALA A 25 -1.01 -30.36 4.02
N LEU A 26 -0.32 -31.45 4.30
CA LEU A 26 1.14 -31.59 4.19
C LEU A 26 1.61 -31.06 2.83
N LEU A 27 2.54 -30.14 2.86
CA LEU A 27 3.08 -29.47 1.68
C LEU A 27 3.91 -30.49 0.86
N PRO A 28 3.75 -30.54 -0.46
CA PRO A 28 4.65 -31.32 -1.32
C PRO A 28 6.03 -30.67 -1.35
N GLU A 29 7.05 -31.51 -1.23
CA GLU A 29 8.47 -31.16 -1.33
C GLU A 29 8.75 -30.36 -2.60
N THR A 30 9.61 -29.38 -2.47
CA THR A 30 10.06 -28.45 -3.49
C THR A 30 10.66 -29.16 -4.69
N ARG A 31 9.96 -29.20 -5.81
CA ARG A 31 10.63 -29.35 -7.10
C ARG A 31 11.32 -28.01 -7.41
N ASN A 32 12.64 -28.09 -7.46
CA ASN A 32 13.50 -27.02 -7.99
C ASN A 32 13.12 -26.75 -9.47
N HIS A 33 12.16 -25.90 -9.70
CA HIS A 33 11.98 -25.29 -11.01
C HIS A 33 12.90 -24.07 -11.07
N SER A 34 14.17 -24.30 -11.36
CA SER A 34 15.05 -23.25 -11.85
C SER A 34 14.47 -22.73 -13.17
N VAL A 35 13.77 -21.62 -13.10
CA VAL A 35 13.54 -20.81 -14.30
C VAL A 35 14.93 -20.36 -14.76
N PRO A 36 15.30 -20.58 -16.06
CA PRO A 36 16.60 -20.14 -16.53
C PRO A 36 16.76 -18.64 -16.26
N PRO A 37 17.94 -18.18 -15.85
CA PRO A 37 18.17 -16.76 -15.59
C PRO A 37 17.86 -16.00 -16.88
N GLY A 38 16.74 -15.25 -16.83
CA GLY A 38 16.40 -14.31 -17.92
C GLY A 38 17.58 -13.35 -18.06
N ASN A 39 17.97 -13.07 -19.28
CA ASN A 39 19.06 -12.20 -19.69
C ASN A 39 19.28 -11.08 -18.67
N LEU A 40 20.38 -11.17 -17.91
CA LEU A 40 20.82 -10.16 -16.98
C LEU A 40 20.91 -8.84 -17.73
N LYS A 41 19.95 -7.94 -17.43
CA LYS A 41 19.99 -6.57 -17.90
C LYS A 41 21.31 -5.96 -17.45
N SER A 42 21.87 -5.08 -18.25
CA SER A 42 23.16 -4.41 -18.04
C SER A 42 23.24 -3.61 -16.72
N ARG A 43 22.18 -3.53 -15.97
CA ARG A 43 22.08 -2.85 -14.67
C ARG A 43 21.31 -3.69 -13.65
N PRO A 44 21.73 -3.67 -12.36
CA PRO A 44 21.00 -4.36 -11.30
C PRO A 44 19.57 -3.83 -11.18
N PRO A 45 18.58 -4.70 -10.89
CA PRO A 45 17.21 -4.26 -10.68
C PRO A 45 17.11 -3.35 -9.44
N ARG A 46 16.33 -2.28 -9.56
CA ARG A 46 16.03 -1.35 -8.45
C ARG A 46 14.69 -1.71 -7.82
N VAL A 47 14.66 -1.80 -6.50
CA VAL A 47 13.44 -2.19 -5.78
C VAL A 47 13.13 -1.19 -4.69
N ILE A 48 11.92 -0.63 -4.74
CA ILE A 48 11.32 0.15 -3.66
C ILE A 48 10.60 -0.83 -2.75
N ILE A 49 10.90 -0.79 -1.46
CA ILE A 49 10.15 -1.53 -0.45
C ILE A 49 9.31 -0.53 0.33
N ASN A 50 7.99 -0.59 0.15
CA ASN A 50 7.05 0.37 0.74
C ASN A 50 6.21 -0.26 1.85
N ALA A 51 5.94 0.50 2.90
CA ALA A 51 4.92 0.17 3.90
C ALA A 51 3.72 1.10 3.74
N ASP A 52 2.55 0.54 3.54
CA ASP A 52 1.29 1.28 3.45
C ASP A 52 0.75 1.60 4.86
N ASP A 53 -0.22 2.50 4.93
CA ASP A 53 -1.01 2.83 6.13
C ASP A 53 -0.23 3.48 7.28
N PHE A 54 0.95 4.07 7.05
CA PHE A 54 1.67 4.85 8.07
C PHE A 54 0.79 5.98 8.61
N GLY A 55 0.65 6.08 9.91
CA GLY A 55 -0.28 7.00 10.59
C GLY A 55 -1.63 6.37 10.97
N MET A 56 -1.93 5.15 10.54
CA MET A 56 -3.18 4.46 10.89
C MET A 56 -3.26 4.19 12.39
N SER A 57 -2.23 3.60 12.98
CA SER A 57 -2.11 3.30 14.41
C SER A 57 -0.65 3.40 14.89
N VAL A 58 -0.44 3.36 16.20
CA VAL A 58 0.91 3.36 16.80
C VAL A 58 1.68 2.09 16.42
N GLU A 59 1.01 0.95 16.41
CA GLU A 59 1.58 -0.36 16.08
C GLU A 59 2.11 -0.40 14.64
N VAL A 60 1.38 0.22 13.70
CA VAL A 60 1.82 0.38 12.31
C VAL A 60 3.02 1.32 12.25
N ASN A 61 2.96 2.45 12.95
CA ASN A 61 4.03 3.44 12.94
C ASN A 61 5.35 2.86 13.47
N GLU A 62 5.30 2.14 14.58
CA GLU A 62 6.47 1.47 15.14
C GLU A 62 7.04 0.41 14.19
N ALA A 63 6.16 -0.39 13.56
CA ALA A 63 6.57 -1.39 12.59
C ALA A 63 7.29 -0.76 11.40
N VAL A 64 6.77 0.34 10.84
CA VAL A 64 7.37 1.07 9.73
C VAL A 64 8.78 1.54 10.09
N ILE A 65 8.95 2.18 11.24
CA ILE A 65 10.26 2.72 11.64
C ILE A 65 11.26 1.61 11.96
N ARG A 66 10.81 0.54 12.60
CA ARG A 66 11.68 -0.62 12.85
C ARG A 66 12.06 -1.32 11.55
N ALA A 67 11.12 -1.52 10.62
CA ALA A 67 11.42 -2.10 9.31
C ALA A 67 12.40 -1.23 8.49
N TYR A 68 12.34 0.10 8.64
CA TYR A 68 13.30 1.03 8.03
C TYR A 68 14.70 0.93 8.67
N LYS A 69 14.78 0.91 10.01
CA LYS A 69 16.07 0.89 10.72
C LYS A 69 16.75 -0.47 10.73
N GLU A 70 15.96 -1.53 10.87
CA GLU A 70 16.43 -2.90 11.10
C GLU A 70 16.28 -3.82 9.90
N GLY A 71 15.45 -3.44 8.93
CA GLY A 71 15.04 -4.25 7.79
C GLY A 71 15.50 -3.72 6.44
N VAL A 72 14.63 -3.89 5.44
CA VAL A 72 14.87 -3.51 4.04
C VAL A 72 13.92 -2.42 3.55
N LEU A 73 13.11 -1.81 4.42
CA LEU A 73 12.15 -0.79 4.05
C LEU A 73 12.85 0.48 3.56
N THR A 74 12.35 1.09 2.49
CA THR A 74 12.94 2.30 1.90
C THR A 74 11.93 3.44 1.74
N SER A 75 10.64 3.13 1.84
CA SER A 75 9.55 4.06 1.59
C SER A 75 8.32 3.72 2.43
N THR A 76 7.46 4.70 2.66
CA THR A 76 6.16 4.52 3.32
C THR A 76 5.13 5.50 2.80
N SER A 77 3.85 5.18 2.98
CA SER A 77 2.72 6.01 2.53
C SER A 77 1.89 6.45 3.72
N LEU A 78 1.85 7.77 3.99
CA LEU A 78 1.23 8.39 5.17
C LEU A 78 -0.27 8.65 4.98
N MET A 79 -1.08 8.05 5.84
CA MET A 79 -2.51 8.34 6.01
C MET A 79 -2.69 9.62 6.84
N VAL A 80 -2.94 10.74 6.20
CA VAL A 80 -3.15 12.02 6.90
C VAL A 80 -4.41 12.06 7.77
N THR A 81 -5.28 11.07 7.62
CA THR A 81 -6.52 10.92 8.40
C THR A 81 -6.45 9.79 9.41
N GLY A 82 -5.30 9.13 9.54
CA GLY A 82 -5.09 8.05 10.50
C GLY A 82 -5.10 8.53 11.95
N ALA A 83 -5.49 7.63 12.86
CA ALA A 83 -5.63 7.96 14.29
C ALA A 83 -4.28 8.30 14.95
N ALA A 84 -3.18 7.79 14.42
CA ALA A 84 -1.82 8.04 14.91
C ALA A 84 -1.00 8.94 13.96
N PHE A 85 -1.68 9.83 13.19
CA PHE A 85 -1.05 10.71 12.21
C PHE A 85 0.06 11.57 12.80
N GLU A 86 -0.18 12.26 13.91
CA GLU A 86 0.82 13.16 14.52
C GLU A 86 2.07 12.38 14.95
N HIS A 87 1.89 11.22 15.58
CA HIS A 87 2.99 10.32 15.93
C HIS A 87 3.80 9.86 14.70
N ALA A 88 3.12 9.55 13.59
CA ALA A 88 3.80 9.21 12.35
C ALA A 88 4.65 10.37 11.79
N VAL A 89 4.13 11.59 11.88
CA VAL A 89 4.85 12.80 11.42
C VAL A 89 6.11 13.05 12.25
N GLU A 90 6.04 12.89 13.57
CA GLU A 90 7.20 13.01 14.46
C GLU A 90 8.26 11.99 14.10
N LEU A 91 7.89 10.71 14.00
CA LEU A 91 8.79 9.63 13.61
C LEU A 91 9.41 9.84 12.22
N ALA A 92 8.64 10.34 11.25
CA ALA A 92 9.16 10.63 9.91
C ALA A 92 10.20 11.75 9.93
N LYS A 93 10.01 12.80 10.75
CA LYS A 93 10.99 13.89 10.92
C LYS A 93 12.29 13.42 11.57
N GLU A 94 12.22 12.47 12.48
CA GLU A 94 13.39 11.84 13.10
C GLU A 94 14.16 10.91 12.14
N ASN A 95 13.51 10.48 11.04
CA ASN A 95 14.06 9.55 10.06
C ASN A 95 14.04 10.15 8.64
N PRO A 96 14.80 11.22 8.36
CA PRO A 96 14.71 11.99 7.10
C PRO A 96 15.12 11.21 5.85
N GLY A 97 15.78 10.06 5.99
CA GLY A 97 16.11 9.17 4.88
C GLY A 97 14.96 8.29 4.42
N LEU A 98 13.88 8.16 5.23
CA LEU A 98 12.67 7.43 4.85
C LEU A 98 11.86 8.26 3.85
N ALA A 99 11.62 7.71 2.66
CA ALA A 99 10.80 8.40 1.66
C ALA A 99 9.31 8.29 2.02
N VAL A 100 8.65 9.42 2.29
CA VAL A 100 7.25 9.45 2.72
C VAL A 100 6.35 9.95 1.61
N GLY A 101 5.40 9.10 1.16
CA GLY A 101 4.33 9.45 0.23
C GLY A 101 3.03 9.82 0.93
N ILE A 102 2.04 10.27 0.17
CA ILE A 102 0.68 10.48 0.66
C ILE A 102 -0.20 9.25 0.33
N HIS A 103 -0.80 8.63 1.36
CA HIS A 103 -1.76 7.55 1.23
C HIS A 103 -3.18 8.11 1.23
N LEU A 104 -3.76 8.31 0.05
CA LEU A 104 -5.08 8.93 -0.11
C LEU A 104 -6.20 8.03 0.42
N VAL A 105 -6.98 8.53 1.36
CA VAL A 105 -8.11 7.82 1.96
C VAL A 105 -9.41 8.37 1.36
N THR A 106 -10.15 7.50 0.69
CA THR A 106 -11.45 7.84 0.07
C THR A 106 -12.51 6.76 0.31
N VAL A 107 -12.17 5.75 1.11
CA VAL A 107 -13.00 4.61 1.50
C VAL A 107 -12.40 4.00 2.77
N VAL A 108 -13.20 3.36 3.60
CA VAL A 108 -12.73 2.65 4.81
C VAL A 108 -11.77 3.52 5.63
N GLY A 109 -12.31 4.54 6.28
CA GLY A 109 -11.52 5.48 7.10
C GLY A 109 -12.21 6.83 7.23
N LYS A 110 -11.54 7.79 7.86
CA LYS A 110 -12.07 9.13 8.10
C LYS A 110 -11.63 10.13 7.04
N SER A 111 -12.42 11.19 6.86
CA SER A 111 -12.10 12.35 6.05
C SER A 111 -11.35 13.41 6.86
N VAL A 112 -10.66 14.31 6.15
CA VAL A 112 -10.14 15.56 6.71
C VAL A 112 -11.28 16.58 6.91
N LEU A 113 -12.17 16.66 5.92
CA LEU A 113 -13.30 17.59 5.95
C LEU A 113 -14.49 16.99 6.72
N SER A 114 -15.26 17.86 7.35
CA SER A 114 -16.46 17.48 8.10
C SER A 114 -17.61 17.00 7.19
N HIS A 115 -18.56 16.26 7.77
CA HIS A 115 -19.81 15.93 7.08
C HIS A 115 -20.52 17.15 6.50
N ALA A 116 -20.54 18.27 7.23
CA ALA A 116 -21.21 19.50 6.73
C ALA A 116 -20.61 20.02 5.43
N GLU A 117 -19.31 19.83 5.20
CA GLU A 117 -18.61 20.27 4.00
C GLU A 117 -18.72 19.28 2.84
N ILE A 118 -18.78 17.98 3.15
CA ILE A 118 -18.79 16.89 2.16
C ILE A 118 -19.86 15.82 2.44
N PRO A 119 -21.14 16.18 2.67
CA PRO A 119 -22.20 15.23 3.07
C PRO A 119 -22.46 14.15 2.01
N ALA A 120 -21.98 14.36 0.80
CA ALA A 120 -22.09 13.38 -0.27
C ALA A 120 -21.07 12.22 -0.15
N LEU A 121 -20.06 12.32 0.72
CA LEU A 121 -18.98 11.32 0.81
C LEU A 121 -19.00 10.53 2.12
N VAL A 122 -19.27 11.20 3.22
CA VAL A 122 -19.08 10.65 4.57
C VAL A 122 -20.36 10.73 5.40
N ASP A 123 -20.43 9.88 6.42
CA ASP A 123 -21.48 9.93 7.44
C ASP A 123 -21.29 11.13 8.41
N ARG A 124 -22.17 11.24 9.42
CA ARG A 124 -22.13 12.34 10.40
C ARG A 124 -20.86 12.35 11.24
N GLU A 125 -20.25 11.21 11.42
CA GLU A 125 -19.01 10.97 12.16
C GLU A 125 -17.74 11.20 11.30
N GLY A 126 -17.92 11.54 10.01
CA GLY A 126 -16.83 11.79 9.06
C GLY A 126 -16.22 10.52 8.47
N ASN A 127 -16.89 9.37 8.58
CA ASN A 127 -16.39 8.13 8.00
C ASN A 127 -16.82 7.99 6.54
N PHE A 128 -15.90 7.54 5.70
CA PHE A 128 -16.21 7.08 4.35
C PHE A 128 -16.98 5.75 4.37
N SER A 129 -17.58 5.40 3.24
CA SER A 129 -18.20 4.10 3.05
C SER A 129 -17.21 2.94 3.27
N ASN A 130 -17.66 1.88 3.93
CA ASN A 130 -16.91 0.62 4.06
C ASN A 130 -17.05 -0.29 2.83
N ASN A 131 -17.74 0.15 1.78
CA ASN A 131 -17.91 -0.60 0.53
C ASN A 131 -17.19 0.12 -0.63
N PRO A 132 -15.98 -0.34 -1.04
CA PRO A 132 -15.20 0.29 -2.10
C PRO A 132 -15.93 0.34 -3.45
N THR A 133 -16.69 -0.71 -3.77
CA THR A 133 -17.44 -0.79 -5.04
C THR A 133 -18.55 0.24 -5.09
N ALA A 134 -19.36 0.33 -4.03
CA ALA A 134 -20.44 1.31 -3.94
C ALA A 134 -19.88 2.75 -3.93
N ALA A 135 -18.78 2.98 -3.21
CA ALA A 135 -18.09 4.26 -3.20
C ALA A 135 -17.59 4.64 -4.60
N GLY A 136 -16.91 3.72 -5.30
CA GLY A 136 -16.43 3.95 -6.66
C GLY A 136 -17.56 4.29 -7.64
N LEU A 137 -18.64 3.54 -7.65
CA LEU A 137 -19.81 3.84 -8.48
C LEU A 137 -20.40 5.23 -8.16
N LYS A 138 -20.53 5.57 -6.88
CA LYS A 138 -20.99 6.89 -6.43
C LYS A 138 -20.07 8.00 -6.94
N TYR A 139 -18.76 7.82 -6.82
CA TYR A 139 -17.77 8.81 -7.29
C TYR A 139 -17.80 8.95 -8.81
N TYR A 140 -18.10 7.90 -9.54
CA TYR A 140 -18.15 7.94 -10.99
C TYR A 140 -19.44 8.59 -11.52
N PHE A 141 -20.61 8.29 -10.95
CA PHE A 141 -21.89 8.70 -11.51
C PHE A 141 -22.50 9.97 -10.86
N THR A 142 -22.05 10.37 -9.67
CA THR A 142 -22.69 11.46 -8.92
C THR A 142 -21.85 12.75 -8.99
N PRO A 143 -22.28 13.81 -9.70
CA PRO A 143 -21.53 15.06 -9.81
C PRO A 143 -21.26 15.76 -8.46
N ARG A 144 -22.21 15.67 -7.51
CA ARG A 144 -22.00 16.19 -6.14
C ARG A 144 -20.88 15.46 -5.42
N ALA A 145 -20.82 14.11 -5.52
CA ALA A 145 -19.75 13.32 -4.93
C ALA A 145 -18.39 13.63 -5.56
N ARG A 146 -18.30 13.81 -6.88
CA ARG A 146 -17.06 14.22 -7.56
C ARG A 146 -16.52 15.56 -7.06
N ARG A 147 -17.40 16.55 -6.87
CA ARG A 147 -17.00 17.88 -6.34
C ARG A 147 -16.51 17.77 -4.90
N ALA A 148 -17.25 17.06 -4.06
CA ALA A 148 -16.89 16.81 -2.68
C ALA A 148 -15.56 16.05 -2.58
N LEU A 149 -15.37 15.01 -3.38
CA LEU A 149 -14.14 14.22 -3.46
C LEU A 149 -12.93 15.09 -3.80
N ARG A 150 -13.07 16.00 -4.77
CA ARG A 150 -11.98 16.92 -5.13
C ARG A 150 -11.62 17.87 -3.99
N LYS A 151 -12.61 18.33 -3.21
CA LYS A 151 -12.36 19.14 -2.01
C LYS A 151 -11.62 18.36 -0.95
N GLU A 152 -12.07 17.15 -0.68
CA GLU A 152 -11.47 16.26 0.31
C GLU A 152 -10.02 15.90 -0.05
N LEU A 153 -9.76 15.48 -1.27
CA LEU A 153 -8.39 15.19 -1.73
C LEU A 153 -7.50 16.44 -1.61
N ALA A 154 -7.99 17.62 -1.95
CA ALA A 154 -7.23 18.86 -1.75
C ALA A 154 -6.91 19.12 -0.28
N ALA A 155 -7.84 18.82 0.64
CA ALA A 155 -7.62 18.94 2.07
C ALA A 155 -6.58 17.93 2.57
N GLN A 156 -6.59 16.69 2.06
CA GLN A 156 -5.58 15.68 2.39
C GLN A 156 -4.18 16.13 1.93
N PHE A 157 -4.02 16.61 0.70
CA PHE A 157 -2.75 17.16 0.23
C PHE A 157 -2.30 18.38 1.05
N GLN A 158 -3.22 19.25 1.43
CA GLN A 158 -2.91 20.42 2.26
C GLN A 158 -2.44 19.99 3.66
N LYS A 159 -3.11 19.00 4.26
CA LYS A 159 -2.72 18.45 5.56
C LYS A 159 -1.35 17.76 5.48
N PHE A 160 -1.07 16.99 4.41
CA PHE A 160 0.26 16.45 4.19
C PHE A 160 1.31 17.57 4.11
N ARG A 161 1.04 18.61 3.30
CA ARG A 161 1.97 19.74 3.14
C ARG A 161 2.27 20.45 4.47
N SER A 162 1.27 20.56 5.36
CA SER A 162 1.46 21.22 6.66
C SER A 162 2.42 20.49 7.60
N THR A 163 2.75 19.21 7.34
CA THR A 163 3.76 18.46 8.08
C THR A 163 5.18 18.96 7.85
N GLY A 164 5.42 19.61 6.70
CA GLY A 164 6.76 19.99 6.24
C GLY A 164 7.58 18.84 5.62
N LEU A 165 7.04 17.62 5.58
CA LEU A 165 7.73 16.47 4.97
C LEU A 165 7.81 16.61 3.44
N PRO A 166 8.92 16.21 2.81
CA PRO A 166 9.01 16.12 1.36
C PRO A 166 8.05 15.04 0.83
N LEU A 167 7.21 15.41 -0.14
CA LEU A 167 6.26 14.47 -0.75
C LEU A 167 6.95 13.58 -1.78
N SER A 168 7.21 12.31 -1.42
CA SER A 168 7.92 11.38 -2.28
C SER A 168 7.06 10.86 -3.44
N HIS A 169 5.84 10.41 -3.15
CA HIS A 169 4.92 9.81 -4.12
C HIS A 169 3.46 9.90 -3.67
N ILE A 170 2.58 9.46 -4.54
CA ILE A 170 1.13 9.38 -4.31
C ILE A 170 0.69 7.94 -4.51
N ASP A 171 -0.07 7.41 -3.58
CA ASP A 171 -0.83 6.18 -3.71
C ASP A 171 -2.18 6.29 -2.98
N GLY A 172 -2.81 5.21 -2.54
CA GLY A 172 -4.06 5.34 -1.81
C GLY A 172 -4.62 4.04 -1.30
N HIS A 173 -5.31 4.16 -0.19
CA HIS A 173 -5.89 3.07 0.57
C HIS A 173 -6.79 2.19 -0.31
N LEU A 174 -6.61 0.87 -0.19
CA LEU A 174 -7.24 -0.15 -1.05
C LEU A 174 -7.04 0.11 -2.56
N HIS A 175 -5.95 0.79 -2.94
CA HIS A 175 -5.64 1.18 -4.32
C HIS A 175 -6.74 2.00 -5.02
N LEU A 176 -7.64 2.64 -4.27
CA LEU A 176 -8.75 3.38 -4.87
C LEU A 176 -8.27 4.61 -5.68
N HIS A 177 -7.00 5.01 -5.53
CA HIS A 177 -6.37 6.03 -6.37
C HIS A 177 -6.33 5.67 -7.87
N VAL A 178 -6.51 4.38 -8.25
CA VAL A 178 -6.64 3.97 -9.67
C VAL A 178 -8.00 4.32 -10.27
N HIS A 179 -9.01 4.59 -9.44
CA HIS A 179 -10.35 4.97 -9.92
C HIS A 179 -10.26 6.26 -10.76
N PRO A 180 -10.81 6.31 -11.99
CA PRO A 180 -10.53 7.39 -12.94
C PRO A 180 -10.78 8.80 -12.41
N VAL A 181 -11.81 8.99 -11.57
CA VAL A 181 -12.13 10.30 -10.98
C VAL A 181 -11.11 10.68 -9.90
N ILE A 182 -10.71 9.72 -9.05
CA ILE A 182 -9.71 9.93 -8.00
C ILE A 182 -8.34 10.16 -8.65
N PHE A 183 -7.95 9.30 -9.58
CA PHE A 183 -6.68 9.40 -10.32
C PHE A 183 -6.51 10.78 -10.96
N LYS A 184 -7.54 11.25 -11.69
CA LYS A 184 -7.48 12.58 -12.31
C LYS A 184 -7.26 13.69 -11.28
N ALA A 185 -8.01 13.66 -10.17
CA ALA A 185 -7.87 14.65 -9.11
C ALA A 185 -6.50 14.55 -8.41
N ALA A 186 -6.03 13.34 -8.11
CA ALA A 186 -4.73 13.10 -7.49
C ALA A 186 -3.56 13.54 -8.39
N LEU A 187 -3.67 13.33 -9.71
CA LEU A 187 -2.68 13.78 -10.68
C LEU A 187 -2.60 15.31 -10.78
N ASP A 188 -3.77 15.99 -10.82
CA ASP A 188 -3.84 17.46 -10.85
C ASP A 188 -3.31 18.09 -9.56
N LEU A 189 -3.74 17.56 -8.40
CA LEU A 189 -3.30 18.01 -7.08
C LEU A 189 -1.81 17.67 -6.84
N GLY A 190 -1.38 16.46 -7.19
CA GLY A 190 0.01 16.06 -7.06
C GLY A 190 0.95 17.03 -7.76
N ALA A 191 0.65 17.38 -9.01
CA ALA A 191 1.41 18.37 -9.76
C ALA A 191 1.44 19.73 -9.04
N LYS A 192 0.30 20.17 -8.48
CA LYS A 192 0.19 21.43 -7.72
C LYS A 192 1.00 21.43 -6.44
N TYR A 193 1.08 20.28 -5.75
CA TYR A 193 1.80 20.13 -4.49
C TYR A 193 3.24 19.61 -4.65
N GLY A 194 3.74 19.52 -5.89
CA GLY A 194 5.14 19.19 -6.19
C GLY A 194 5.44 17.70 -6.28
N ALA A 195 4.44 16.81 -6.16
CA ALA A 195 4.63 15.39 -6.41
C ALA A 195 4.95 15.14 -7.89
N ARG A 196 5.89 14.23 -8.15
CA ARG A 196 6.29 13.81 -9.50
C ARG A 196 6.30 12.29 -9.66
N ARG A 197 5.80 11.56 -8.67
CA ARG A 197 5.78 10.10 -8.67
C ARG A 197 4.46 9.59 -8.14
N MET A 198 4.02 8.46 -8.69
CA MET A 198 2.76 7.81 -8.30
C MET A 198 2.86 6.30 -8.44
N ARG A 199 2.33 5.55 -7.49
CA ARG A 199 2.17 4.10 -7.62
C ARG A 199 1.21 3.78 -8.75
N VAL A 200 1.58 2.83 -9.61
CA VAL A 200 0.70 2.22 -10.60
C VAL A 200 0.63 0.73 -10.33
N PRO A 201 -0.47 0.20 -9.77
CA PRO A 201 -0.59 -1.22 -9.43
C PRO A 201 -0.61 -2.09 -10.68
N ALA A 202 0.56 -2.49 -11.14
CA ALA A 202 0.78 -3.31 -12.34
C ALA A 202 1.59 -4.54 -11.94
N GLU A 203 0.91 -5.56 -11.40
CA GLU A 203 1.51 -6.81 -10.93
C GLU A 203 1.57 -7.87 -12.03
N GLU A 204 2.60 -8.71 -12.02
CA GLU A 204 2.69 -9.86 -12.90
C GLU A 204 1.82 -11.01 -12.41
N ARG A 205 0.69 -11.21 -13.07
CA ARG A 205 -0.26 -12.29 -12.77
C ARG A 205 0.39 -13.67 -12.77
N GLN A 206 1.26 -13.93 -13.73
CA GLN A 206 1.91 -15.24 -13.88
C GLN A 206 2.75 -15.59 -12.66
N LEU A 207 3.47 -14.63 -12.10
CA LEU A 207 4.27 -14.79 -10.90
C LEU A 207 3.39 -15.13 -9.69
N ALA A 208 2.33 -14.36 -9.45
CA ALA A 208 1.42 -14.60 -8.34
C ALA A 208 0.67 -15.93 -8.44
N ILE A 209 0.31 -16.40 -9.67
CA ILE A 209 -0.34 -17.68 -9.90
C ILE A 209 0.65 -18.85 -9.76
N ALA A 210 1.89 -18.69 -10.20
CA ALA A 210 2.91 -19.72 -10.05
C ALA A 210 3.25 -20.00 -8.58
N PHE A 211 3.23 -18.95 -7.76
CA PHE A 211 3.44 -19.09 -6.31
C PHE A 211 2.23 -19.73 -5.60
N ASP A 212 1.02 -19.26 -5.90
CA ASP A 212 -0.22 -19.73 -5.26
C ASP A 212 -1.37 -19.74 -6.28
N ARG A 213 -1.94 -20.93 -6.50
CA ARG A 213 -3.06 -21.16 -7.41
C ARG A 213 -4.43 -20.90 -6.78
N ALA A 214 -4.51 -20.54 -5.51
CA ALA A 214 -5.78 -20.19 -4.88
C ALA A 214 -6.41 -18.96 -5.57
N ASN A 215 -7.74 -18.97 -5.63
CA ASN A 215 -8.56 -17.84 -6.15
C ASN A 215 -8.19 -17.37 -7.58
N LEU A 216 -7.88 -18.30 -8.48
CA LEU A 216 -7.47 -18.03 -9.87
C LEU A 216 -8.45 -17.11 -10.61
N LEU A 217 -9.74 -17.33 -10.46
CA LEU A 217 -10.78 -16.51 -11.11
C LEU A 217 -10.71 -15.07 -10.61
N GLN A 218 -10.63 -14.89 -9.29
CA GLN A 218 -10.54 -13.57 -8.65
C GLN A 218 -9.25 -12.85 -9.09
N LYS A 219 -8.10 -13.53 -9.05
CA LYS A 219 -6.81 -13.00 -9.54
C LYS A 219 -6.89 -12.60 -11.01
N SER A 220 -7.62 -13.36 -11.82
CA SER A 220 -7.78 -13.07 -13.25
C SER A 220 -8.66 -11.85 -13.51
N ILE A 221 -9.80 -11.74 -12.84
CA ILE A 221 -10.70 -10.58 -12.94
C ILE A 221 -9.97 -9.32 -12.45
N HIS A 222 -9.30 -9.42 -11.31
CA HIS A 222 -8.52 -8.34 -10.74
C HIS A 222 -7.43 -7.85 -11.74
N THR A 223 -6.64 -8.76 -12.30
CA THR A 223 -5.60 -8.42 -13.28
C THR A 223 -6.16 -7.75 -14.53
N LEU A 224 -7.32 -8.21 -15.01
CA LEU A 224 -7.95 -7.60 -16.19
C LEU A 224 -8.38 -6.16 -15.92
N LEU A 225 -9.05 -5.93 -14.78
CA LEU A 225 -9.53 -4.59 -14.38
C LEU A 225 -8.36 -3.64 -14.10
N PHE A 226 -7.43 -4.05 -13.26
CA PHE A 226 -6.26 -3.23 -12.92
C PHE A 226 -5.30 -3.05 -14.10
N GLY A 227 -5.16 -4.04 -14.98
CA GLY A 227 -4.31 -3.95 -16.16
C GLY A 227 -4.73 -2.85 -17.13
N GLY A 228 -6.03 -2.71 -17.39
CA GLY A 228 -6.58 -1.62 -18.22
C GLY A 228 -6.37 -0.25 -17.57
N LEU A 229 -6.68 -0.14 -16.28
CA LEU A 229 -6.49 1.10 -15.51
C LEU A 229 -5.01 1.48 -15.40
N ALA A 230 -4.13 0.52 -15.12
CA ALA A 230 -2.69 0.75 -15.06
C ALA A 230 -2.12 1.28 -16.38
N ARG A 231 -2.55 0.72 -17.52
CA ARG A 231 -2.13 1.23 -18.84
C ARG A 231 -2.58 2.67 -19.07
N TYR A 232 -3.83 2.97 -18.75
CA TYR A 232 -4.36 4.34 -18.80
C TYR A 232 -3.58 5.29 -17.90
N MET A 233 -3.32 4.88 -16.63
CA MET A 233 -2.53 5.68 -15.69
C MET A 233 -1.13 5.95 -16.22
N LYS A 234 -0.39 4.91 -16.66
CA LYS A 234 0.97 5.05 -17.18
C LYS A 234 1.03 6.06 -18.33
N GLN A 235 0.09 5.98 -19.29
CA GLN A 235 0.01 6.94 -20.39
C GLN A 235 -0.18 8.38 -19.91
N LYS A 236 -1.09 8.61 -18.96
CA LYS A 236 -1.39 9.95 -18.43
C LYS A 236 -0.26 10.50 -17.56
N LEU A 237 0.37 9.65 -16.76
CA LEU A 237 1.52 10.01 -15.92
C LEU A 237 2.72 10.40 -16.78
N SER A 238 3.10 9.58 -17.74
CA SER A 238 4.21 9.87 -18.67
C SER A 238 3.98 11.19 -19.43
N ALA A 239 2.75 11.43 -19.92
CA ALA A 239 2.41 12.68 -20.61
C ALA A 239 2.54 13.94 -19.73
N ARG A 240 2.62 13.79 -18.38
CA ARG A 240 2.79 14.88 -17.42
C ARG A 240 4.14 14.85 -16.71
N GLY A 241 5.09 14.02 -17.14
CA GLY A 241 6.42 13.92 -16.56
C GLY A 241 6.45 13.32 -15.15
N PHE A 242 5.48 12.44 -14.83
CA PHE A 242 5.52 11.65 -13.60
C PHE A 242 6.26 10.34 -13.82
N SER A 243 7.07 9.97 -12.83
CA SER A 243 7.70 8.66 -12.75
C SER A 243 6.83 7.67 -11.95
N PHE A 244 7.01 6.39 -12.21
CA PHE A 244 6.32 5.29 -11.53
C PHE A 244 7.13 4.00 -11.66
N PRO A 245 7.03 3.06 -10.69
CA PRO A 245 7.62 1.73 -10.82
C PRO A 245 6.99 0.97 -12.00
N GLU A 246 7.80 0.25 -12.78
CA GLU A 246 7.30 -0.56 -13.89
C GLU A 246 6.37 -1.68 -13.42
N ARG A 247 6.69 -2.25 -12.24
CA ARG A 247 5.92 -3.31 -11.58
C ARG A 247 5.69 -2.98 -10.11
N VAL A 248 4.55 -3.41 -9.60
CA VAL A 248 4.19 -3.29 -8.18
C VAL A 248 3.69 -4.65 -7.72
N TYR A 249 4.34 -5.23 -6.72
CA TYR A 249 4.02 -6.54 -6.14
C TYR A 249 3.40 -6.37 -4.76
N GLY A 250 2.44 -7.23 -4.43
CA GLY A 250 1.71 -7.24 -3.17
C GLY A 250 0.18 -7.19 -3.34
N ASN A 251 -0.31 -6.76 -4.48
CA ASN A 251 -1.74 -6.59 -4.72
C ASN A 251 -2.51 -7.92 -4.82
N LEU A 252 -1.93 -8.93 -5.50
CA LEU A 252 -2.52 -10.27 -5.62
C LEU A 252 -2.26 -11.17 -4.39
N GLN A 253 -1.42 -10.71 -3.47
CA GLN A 253 -1.09 -11.34 -2.19
C GLN A 253 -1.27 -10.38 -1.00
N SER A 254 -2.10 -9.34 -1.14
CA SER A 254 -2.36 -8.38 -0.07
C SER A 254 -2.86 -9.11 1.20
N GLY A 255 -2.26 -8.77 2.35
CA GLY A 255 -2.49 -9.47 3.62
C GLY A 255 -1.85 -10.85 3.70
N ARG A 256 -0.93 -11.21 2.79
CA ARG A 256 -0.21 -12.49 2.76
C ARG A 256 1.23 -12.35 2.28
N MET A 257 1.83 -11.18 2.46
CA MET A 257 3.21 -10.86 2.05
C MET A 257 4.22 -11.46 3.04
N SER A 258 4.26 -12.80 3.09
CA SER A 258 5.19 -13.55 3.94
C SER A 258 6.64 -13.46 3.43
N GLU A 259 7.62 -13.76 4.30
CA GLU A 259 9.03 -13.91 3.92
C GLU A 259 9.21 -14.81 2.67
N ARG A 260 8.50 -15.94 2.62
CA ARG A 260 8.58 -16.88 1.49
C ARG A 260 8.13 -16.22 0.18
N TYR A 261 7.04 -15.46 0.19
CA TYR A 261 6.57 -14.79 -1.02
C TYR A 261 7.51 -13.65 -1.39
N PHE A 262 8.00 -12.90 -0.43
CA PHE A 262 8.95 -11.83 -0.70
C PHE A 262 10.25 -12.35 -1.34
N LEU A 263 10.85 -13.42 -0.83
CA LEU A 263 12.00 -14.07 -1.44
C LEU A 263 11.68 -14.54 -2.87
N TYR A 264 10.50 -15.12 -3.08
CA TYR A 264 10.06 -15.53 -4.41
C TYR A 264 9.94 -14.37 -5.39
N VAL A 265 9.43 -13.22 -4.96
CA VAL A 265 9.38 -11.98 -5.77
C VAL A 265 10.79 -11.53 -6.12
N LEU A 266 11.71 -11.46 -5.15
CA LEU A 266 13.10 -11.06 -5.37
C LEU A 266 13.81 -11.97 -6.40
N ASP A 267 13.58 -13.28 -6.35
CA ASP A 267 14.15 -14.25 -7.28
C ASP A 267 13.62 -14.14 -8.71
N ASN A 268 12.47 -13.50 -8.89
CA ASN A 268 11.77 -13.42 -10.17
C ASN A 268 11.55 -11.99 -10.67
N LEU A 269 12.38 -11.04 -10.26
CA LEU A 269 12.30 -9.65 -10.75
C LEU A 269 12.63 -9.57 -12.23
N THR A 270 11.71 -9.00 -13.02
CA THR A 270 11.87 -8.87 -14.48
C THR A 270 12.00 -7.41 -14.93
N ALA A 271 11.51 -6.47 -14.12
CA ALA A 271 11.51 -5.05 -14.43
C ALA A 271 12.82 -4.35 -13.97
N GLU A 272 13.14 -3.22 -14.58
CA GLU A 272 14.27 -2.37 -14.15
C GLU A 272 13.96 -1.73 -12.80
N THR A 273 12.72 -1.29 -12.59
CA THR A 273 12.27 -0.68 -11.35
C THR A 273 10.97 -1.33 -10.88
N SER A 274 11.00 -1.87 -9.68
CA SER A 274 9.84 -2.52 -9.06
C SER A 274 9.55 -1.91 -7.69
N GLU A 275 8.31 -2.04 -7.27
CA GLU A 275 7.89 -1.81 -5.89
C GLU A 275 7.33 -3.11 -5.30
N VAL A 276 7.68 -3.38 -4.05
CA VAL A 276 7.04 -4.41 -3.22
C VAL A 276 6.46 -3.72 -2.01
N TYR A 277 5.16 -3.84 -1.78
CA TYR A 277 4.52 -3.14 -0.66
C TYR A 277 3.92 -4.10 0.37
N PHE A 278 3.83 -3.61 1.60
CA PHE A 278 3.45 -4.35 2.80
C PHE A 278 2.54 -3.51 3.69
N HIS A 279 1.83 -4.18 4.62
CA HIS A 279 1.04 -3.56 5.69
C HIS A 279 1.54 -4.06 7.05
N PRO A 280 2.74 -3.66 7.49
CA PRO A 280 3.31 -4.17 8.72
C PRO A 280 2.67 -3.54 9.97
N ALA A 281 2.56 -4.32 11.04
CA ALA A 281 2.27 -3.82 12.38
C ALA A 281 3.00 -4.68 13.43
N VAL A 282 3.26 -4.08 14.59
CA VAL A 282 3.88 -4.75 15.75
C VAL A 282 2.94 -4.70 16.93
N TYR A 283 2.59 -5.83 17.47
CA TYR A 283 1.68 -5.95 18.61
C TYR A 283 2.40 -6.49 19.85
N ALA A 284 1.99 -6.04 21.04
CA ALA A 284 2.63 -6.42 22.29
C ALA A 284 2.37 -7.88 22.71
N ASP A 285 1.26 -8.48 22.26
CA ASP A 285 0.89 -9.86 22.56
C ASP A 285 0.27 -10.56 21.36
N ASP A 286 1.06 -11.37 20.69
CA ASP A 286 0.66 -12.11 19.48
C ASP A 286 -0.41 -13.17 19.72
N ARG A 287 -0.64 -13.58 20.98
CA ARG A 287 -1.64 -14.62 21.31
C ARG A 287 -3.07 -14.14 21.21
N LEU A 288 -3.29 -12.82 21.26
CA LEU A 288 -4.61 -12.19 21.24
C LEU A 288 -4.97 -11.62 19.85
N LEU A 289 -4.07 -11.75 18.88
CA LEU A 289 -4.26 -11.19 17.55
C LEU A 289 -5.39 -11.88 16.77
N ASP A 290 -6.20 -11.08 16.11
CA ASP A 290 -7.09 -11.58 15.08
C ASP A 290 -6.31 -12.00 13.81
N ASN A 291 -7.03 -12.53 12.81
CA ASN A 291 -6.36 -12.99 11.58
C ASN A 291 -5.71 -11.83 10.79
N GLY A 292 -6.28 -10.63 10.82
CA GLY A 292 -5.76 -9.46 10.13
C GLY A 292 -4.49 -8.93 10.80
N GLU A 293 -4.51 -8.77 12.12
CA GLU A 293 -3.37 -8.34 12.93
C GLU A 293 -2.19 -9.31 12.81
N ARG A 294 -2.46 -10.63 12.85
CA ARG A 294 -1.43 -11.66 12.64
C ARG A 294 -0.77 -11.57 11.27
N GLN A 295 -1.54 -11.25 10.22
CA GLN A 295 -0.96 -11.04 8.89
C GLN A 295 -0.03 -9.82 8.86
N CYS A 296 -0.39 -8.73 9.53
CA CYS A 296 0.47 -7.56 9.64
C CYS A 296 1.78 -7.84 10.39
N SER A 297 1.74 -8.68 11.45
CA SER A 297 2.96 -9.16 12.13
C SER A 297 3.84 -9.99 11.21
N ILE A 298 3.27 -10.91 10.42
CA ILE A 298 4.02 -11.72 9.44
C ILE A 298 4.67 -10.82 8.37
N GLU A 299 3.99 -9.77 7.93
CA GLU A 299 4.54 -8.82 6.97
C GLU A 299 5.69 -7.99 7.57
N PHE A 300 5.59 -7.63 8.85
CA PHE A 300 6.70 -7.00 9.57
C PHE A 300 7.92 -7.94 9.69
N GLU A 301 7.71 -9.21 10.06
CA GLU A 301 8.78 -10.22 10.12
C GLU A 301 9.47 -10.39 8.76
N ALA A 302 8.72 -10.40 7.67
CA ALA A 302 9.27 -10.49 6.32
C ALA A 302 10.18 -9.29 5.99
N LEU A 303 9.80 -8.06 6.38
CA LEU A 303 10.59 -6.86 6.16
C LEU A 303 11.89 -6.82 6.96
N THR A 304 11.92 -7.44 8.14
CA THR A 304 13.09 -7.45 9.05
C THR A 304 13.93 -8.73 8.93
N SER A 305 13.49 -9.70 8.12
CA SER A 305 14.13 -10.99 7.95
C SER A 305 15.59 -10.87 7.50
N LYS A 306 16.49 -11.59 8.21
CA LYS A 306 17.89 -11.74 7.80
C LYS A 306 18.00 -12.39 6.43
N ARG A 307 17.19 -13.42 6.16
CA ARG A 307 17.21 -14.13 4.86
C ARG A 307 16.87 -13.22 3.70
N VAL A 308 15.91 -12.30 3.89
CA VAL A 308 15.57 -11.29 2.87
C VAL A 308 16.72 -10.32 2.65
N LYS A 309 17.35 -9.83 3.72
CA LYS A 309 18.54 -8.95 3.63
C LYS A 309 19.70 -9.62 2.88
N ASP A 310 20.01 -10.84 3.26
CA ASP A 310 21.08 -11.64 2.61
C ASP A 310 20.72 -11.84 1.11
N ARG A 311 19.45 -12.17 0.80
CA ARG A 311 19.03 -12.42 -0.58
C ARG A 311 19.08 -11.15 -1.46
N VAL A 312 18.72 -9.98 -0.93
CA VAL A 312 18.88 -8.69 -1.62
C VAL A 312 20.34 -8.47 -2.00
N GLN A 313 21.28 -8.77 -1.08
CA GLN A 313 22.72 -8.66 -1.34
C GLN A 313 23.20 -9.67 -2.39
N ASP A 314 22.85 -10.95 -2.24
CA ASP A 314 23.24 -12.04 -3.15
C ASP A 314 22.80 -11.80 -4.59
N LEU A 315 21.61 -11.23 -4.78
CA LEU A 315 21.08 -10.91 -6.10
C LEU A 315 21.62 -9.58 -6.67
N GLY A 316 22.38 -8.81 -5.88
CA GLY A 316 22.83 -7.49 -6.26
C GLY A 316 21.68 -6.50 -6.51
N VAL A 317 20.51 -6.71 -5.87
CA VAL A 317 19.37 -5.82 -5.99
C VAL A 317 19.70 -4.47 -5.34
N LYS A 318 19.51 -3.39 -6.07
CA LYS A 318 19.66 -2.05 -5.51
C LYS A 318 18.36 -1.63 -4.83
N LEU A 319 18.36 -1.56 -3.48
CA LEU A 319 17.28 -0.92 -2.75
C LEU A 319 17.26 0.57 -3.09
N THR A 320 16.10 1.09 -3.42
CA THR A 320 15.87 2.47 -3.82
C THR A 320 14.57 2.98 -3.22
N ASN A 321 14.27 4.25 -3.38
CA ASN A 321 13.01 4.83 -2.95
C ASN A 321 12.38 5.66 -4.08
N TYR A 322 11.22 6.23 -3.82
CA TYR A 322 10.50 7.00 -4.83
C TYR A 322 11.22 8.28 -5.27
N PHE A 323 12.09 8.89 -4.45
CA PHE A 323 12.85 10.08 -4.87
C PHE A 323 13.89 9.80 -5.95
N GLU A 324 14.32 8.56 -6.07
CA GLU A 324 15.40 8.14 -6.96
C GLU A 324 14.94 7.58 -8.32
N ILE A 325 13.62 7.53 -8.58
CA ILE A 325 13.05 7.02 -9.85
C ILE A 325 12.48 8.12 -10.72
#